data_7b0bb4fa27dafc01c09985ca7af49ec4
#
_entry.id   7b0bb4fa27dafc01c09985ca7af49ec4
#
_cell.length_a   1.000
_cell.length_b   1.000
_cell.length_c   1.000
_cell.angle_alpha   90.00
_cell.angle_beta   90.00
_cell.angle_gamma   90.00
#
_symmetry.space_group_name_H-M   'P 1'
#
loop_
_entity.id
_entity.type
_entity.pdbx_description
1 polymer ?
#
loop_
_entity_poly.entity_id
_entity_poly.type
_entity_poly.pdbx_seq_one_letter_code
_entity_poly.pdbx_strand_id
1 'polypeptide(L)'
;MPRLEGKKIAILVADGFEQVEMTKPRQALVEAGAGTELVSPNDGKVKGWKMTEWGDKFDVDVPLALAKPDDYDALLLPGGVMNPDKLRMNHQAVDFVRAFFRAGKPVAAICHGPWTLIEADAVQGRTLTSYQSIKTDLKNAGANWVDEPVVVDNGLVTSRKPDDIPRFNQKMIEEFAEGIHANQQVAVHAG
;
A
#
# COMPACT_ATOMS: atom_id res chain seq x y z
N MET A 1 20.60 -8.49 -2.61
CA MET A 1 19.21 -8.09 -2.26
C MET A 1 18.35 -9.33 -2.21
N PRO A 2 17.37 -9.40 -1.31
CA PRO A 2 16.40 -10.48 -1.32
C PRO A 2 15.73 -10.56 -2.69
N ARG A 3 15.36 -11.77 -3.11
CA ARG A 3 14.73 -12.03 -4.40
C ARG A 3 13.27 -12.37 -4.22
N LEU A 4 12.45 -11.94 -5.18
CA LEU A 4 10.99 -12.09 -5.16
C LEU A 4 10.49 -13.00 -6.30
N GLU A 5 11.36 -13.90 -6.82
CA GLU A 5 10.95 -14.81 -7.87
C GLU A 5 9.74 -15.66 -7.43
N GLY A 6 8.74 -15.70 -8.29
CA GLY A 6 7.49 -16.42 -8.02
C GLY A 6 6.49 -15.69 -7.13
N LYS A 7 6.86 -14.53 -6.57
CA LYS A 7 5.94 -13.67 -5.82
C LYS A 7 5.11 -12.82 -6.77
N LYS A 8 3.83 -12.64 -6.44
CA LYS A 8 2.89 -11.81 -7.17
C LYS A 8 2.36 -10.70 -6.27
N ILE A 9 2.54 -9.44 -6.67
CA ILE A 9 2.25 -8.28 -5.86
C ILE A 9 1.09 -7.49 -6.47
N ALA A 10 0.05 -7.25 -5.66
CA ALA A 10 -1.01 -6.34 -6.02
C ALA A 10 -0.58 -4.89 -5.75
N ILE A 11 -0.87 -3.99 -6.67
CA ILE A 11 -0.71 -2.54 -6.51
C ILE A 11 -2.10 -1.93 -6.65
N LEU A 12 -2.70 -1.50 -5.54
CA LEU A 12 -4.06 -0.98 -5.52
C LEU A 12 -4.05 0.54 -5.68
N VAL A 13 -4.67 1.04 -6.73
CA VAL A 13 -4.73 2.47 -7.07
C VAL A 13 -6.09 2.87 -7.65
N ALA A 14 -6.50 4.11 -7.37
CA ALA A 14 -7.54 4.86 -8.06
C ALA A 14 -6.90 6.09 -8.73
N ASP A 15 -7.65 6.81 -9.57
CA ASP A 15 -7.14 8.03 -10.20
C ASP A 15 -6.62 9.04 -9.18
N GLY A 16 -5.51 9.67 -9.52
CA GLY A 16 -4.85 10.68 -8.71
C GLY A 16 -3.84 10.12 -7.72
N PHE A 17 -3.37 8.88 -7.92
CA PHE A 17 -2.21 8.38 -7.17
C PHE A 17 -0.95 9.15 -7.58
N GLU A 18 -0.09 9.45 -6.62
CA GLU A 18 1.21 10.07 -6.94
C GLU A 18 2.03 9.11 -7.79
N GLN A 19 2.26 9.50 -9.04
CA GLN A 19 2.78 8.59 -10.07
C GLN A 19 4.12 7.95 -9.70
N VAL A 20 5.03 8.74 -9.14
CA VAL A 20 6.37 8.25 -8.76
C VAL A 20 6.32 7.22 -7.63
N GLU A 21 5.32 7.30 -6.76
CA GLU A 21 5.10 6.37 -5.65
C GLU A 21 4.52 5.02 -6.10
N MET A 22 4.05 4.94 -7.31
CA MET A 22 3.68 3.69 -7.95
C MET A 22 4.78 3.17 -8.87
N THR A 23 5.30 4.02 -9.76
CA THR A 23 6.20 3.57 -10.82
C THR A 23 7.56 3.12 -10.30
N LYS A 24 8.19 3.85 -9.38
CA LYS A 24 9.50 3.48 -8.83
C LYS A 24 9.44 2.24 -7.93
N PRO A 25 8.49 2.11 -6.97
CA PRO A 25 8.33 0.87 -6.23
C PRO A 25 7.98 -0.33 -7.12
N ARG A 26 7.09 -0.17 -8.11
CA ARG A 26 6.79 -1.22 -9.08
C ARG A 26 8.04 -1.68 -9.83
N GLN A 27 8.85 -0.74 -10.31
CA GLN A 27 10.10 -1.05 -10.97
C GLN A 27 11.04 -1.85 -10.07
N ALA A 28 11.22 -1.41 -8.81
CA ALA A 28 12.07 -2.11 -7.86
C ALA A 28 11.59 -3.54 -7.55
N LEU A 29 10.27 -3.76 -7.47
CA LEU A 29 9.68 -5.09 -7.29
C LEU A 29 9.96 -5.98 -8.50
N VAL A 30 9.79 -5.47 -9.72
CA VAL A 30 10.07 -6.21 -10.96
C VAL A 30 11.57 -6.53 -11.08
N GLU A 31 12.45 -5.59 -10.78
CA GLU A 31 13.90 -5.81 -10.75
C GLU A 31 14.33 -6.86 -9.70
N ALA A 32 13.56 -6.98 -8.61
CA ALA A 32 13.75 -8.03 -7.60
C ALA A 32 13.16 -9.40 -8.03
N GLY A 33 12.48 -9.48 -9.17
CA GLY A 33 11.92 -10.71 -9.74
C GLY A 33 10.43 -10.96 -9.49
N ALA A 34 9.71 -10.01 -8.88
CA ALA A 34 8.28 -10.15 -8.64
C ALA A 34 7.43 -9.91 -9.89
N GLY A 35 6.32 -10.63 -10.02
CA GLY A 35 5.19 -10.22 -10.85
C GLY A 35 4.38 -9.12 -10.16
N THR A 36 3.94 -8.11 -10.90
CA THR A 36 3.12 -7.03 -10.36
C THR A 36 1.87 -6.82 -11.19
N GLU A 37 0.73 -6.58 -10.54
CA GLU A 37 -0.51 -6.21 -11.21
C GLU A 37 -1.10 -4.93 -10.61
N LEU A 38 -1.52 -4.00 -11.48
CA LEU A 38 -2.32 -2.85 -11.09
C LEU A 38 -3.78 -3.30 -10.91
N VAL A 39 -4.24 -3.21 -9.67
CA VAL A 39 -5.62 -3.46 -9.29
C VAL A 39 -6.30 -2.12 -9.07
N SER A 40 -7.46 -1.91 -9.66
CA SER A 40 -8.17 -0.63 -9.55
C SER A 40 -9.69 -0.80 -9.60
N PRO A 41 -10.45 0.06 -8.89
CA PRO A 41 -11.90 0.18 -9.11
C PRO A 41 -12.23 0.86 -10.45
N ASN A 42 -11.25 1.48 -11.12
CA ASN A 42 -11.44 2.09 -12.43
C ASN A 42 -11.51 1.03 -13.54
N ASP A 43 -12.32 1.28 -14.56
CA ASP A 43 -12.38 0.45 -15.76
C ASP A 43 -11.25 0.81 -16.74
N GLY A 44 -10.51 -0.20 -17.18
CA GLY A 44 -9.53 -0.15 -18.25
C GLY A 44 -8.26 0.63 -17.94
N LYS A 45 -8.35 1.89 -17.54
CA LYS A 45 -7.18 2.74 -17.26
C LYS A 45 -7.33 3.53 -15.96
N VAL A 46 -6.19 3.77 -15.32
CA VAL A 46 -6.06 4.62 -14.13
C VAL A 46 -5.03 5.72 -14.40
N LYS A 47 -5.29 6.94 -13.91
CA LYS A 47 -4.49 8.12 -14.21
C LYS A 47 -3.69 8.57 -12.98
N GLY A 48 -2.38 8.70 -13.15
CA GLY A 48 -1.49 9.22 -12.14
C GLY A 48 -1.58 10.74 -11.95
N TRP A 49 -1.03 11.20 -10.84
CA TRP A 49 -0.82 12.61 -10.51
C TRP A 49 0.69 12.86 -10.39
N LYS A 50 1.18 13.93 -11.00
CA LYS A 50 2.59 14.34 -10.94
C LYS A 50 2.70 15.64 -10.15
N MET A 51 2.71 15.55 -8.85
CA MET A 51 2.87 16.66 -7.90
C MET A 51 1.86 17.81 -8.04
N THR A 52 1.77 18.42 -9.22
CA THR A 52 0.95 19.62 -9.49
C THR A 52 0.02 19.48 -10.70
N GLU A 53 0.13 18.40 -11.45
CA GLU A 53 -0.64 18.17 -12.68
C GLU A 53 -0.97 16.69 -12.88
N TRP A 54 -1.91 16.44 -13.78
CA TRP A 54 -2.21 15.07 -14.19
C TRP A 54 -1.04 14.43 -14.92
N GLY A 55 -0.72 13.21 -14.51
CA GLY A 55 0.31 12.37 -15.09
C GLY A 55 -0.19 11.46 -16.23
N ASP A 56 0.52 10.35 -16.35
CA ASP A 56 0.27 9.36 -17.39
C ASP A 56 -0.95 8.47 -17.05
N LYS A 57 -1.46 7.78 -18.06
CA LYS A 57 -2.46 6.74 -17.90
C LYS A 57 -1.79 5.38 -17.93
N PHE A 58 -2.23 4.49 -17.06
CA PHE A 58 -1.75 3.13 -16.94
C PHE A 58 -2.91 2.16 -17.16
N ASP A 59 -2.65 1.04 -17.81
CA ASP A 59 -3.64 -0.02 -17.96
C ASP A 59 -3.90 -0.68 -16.59
N VAL A 60 -5.17 -0.92 -16.28
CA VAL A 60 -5.58 -1.71 -15.13
C VAL A 60 -5.41 -3.18 -15.52
N ASP A 61 -4.51 -3.88 -14.82
CA ASP A 61 -4.26 -5.29 -15.10
C ASP A 61 -5.43 -6.17 -14.64
N VAL A 62 -5.98 -5.85 -13.46
CA VAL A 62 -7.12 -6.58 -12.90
C VAL A 62 -8.12 -5.58 -12.28
N PRO A 63 -9.37 -5.54 -12.77
CA PRO A 63 -10.43 -4.80 -12.11
C PRO A 63 -10.63 -5.28 -10.67
N LEU A 64 -10.79 -4.34 -9.73
CA LEU A 64 -10.92 -4.67 -8.31
C LEU A 64 -12.04 -5.69 -8.03
N ALA A 65 -13.15 -5.59 -8.77
CA ALA A 65 -14.28 -6.52 -8.64
C ALA A 65 -13.92 -7.98 -8.97
N LEU A 66 -12.82 -8.22 -9.71
CA LEU A 66 -12.34 -9.54 -10.09
C LEU A 66 -11.06 -9.96 -9.35
N ALA A 67 -10.41 -9.02 -8.65
CA ALA A 67 -9.18 -9.28 -7.92
C ALA A 67 -9.46 -10.11 -6.67
N LYS A 68 -8.71 -11.19 -6.52
CA LYS A 68 -8.78 -12.05 -5.33
C LYS A 68 -7.52 -11.86 -4.49
N PRO A 69 -7.64 -11.45 -3.21
CA PRO A 69 -6.47 -11.28 -2.34
C PRO A 69 -5.60 -12.54 -2.24
N ASP A 70 -6.20 -13.72 -2.39
CA ASP A 70 -5.50 -15.00 -2.31
C ASP A 70 -4.52 -15.23 -3.46
N ASP A 71 -4.73 -14.56 -4.61
CA ASP A 71 -3.85 -14.66 -5.78
C ASP A 71 -2.55 -13.87 -5.64
N TYR A 72 -2.38 -13.12 -4.55
CA TYR A 72 -1.22 -12.25 -4.31
C TYR A 72 -0.50 -12.57 -3.01
N ASP A 73 0.82 -12.37 -3.02
CA ASP A 73 1.70 -12.57 -1.85
C ASP A 73 1.82 -11.33 -0.98
N ALA A 74 1.67 -10.14 -1.57
CA ALA A 74 1.81 -8.86 -0.88
C ALA A 74 1.03 -7.74 -1.58
N LEU A 75 0.90 -6.59 -0.89
CA LEU A 75 0.16 -5.43 -1.36
C LEU A 75 1.00 -4.16 -1.26
N LEU A 76 1.00 -3.36 -2.33
CA LEU A 76 1.54 -2.01 -2.36
C LEU A 76 0.41 -0.99 -2.48
N LEU A 77 0.42 0.02 -1.61
CA LEU A 77 -0.50 1.15 -1.57
C LEU A 77 0.25 2.46 -1.83
N PRO A 78 0.31 2.94 -3.08
CA PRO A 78 0.81 4.27 -3.40
C PRO A 78 -0.01 5.37 -2.74
N GLY A 79 0.57 6.56 -2.62
CA GLY A 79 -0.09 7.72 -2.06
C GLY A 79 -0.72 8.65 -3.11
N GLY A 80 -0.42 9.93 -3.02
CA GLY A 80 -1.24 10.99 -3.56
C GLY A 80 -2.43 11.26 -2.63
N VAL A 81 -3.10 12.38 -2.77
CA VAL A 81 -4.24 12.71 -1.90
C VAL A 81 -5.53 12.07 -2.41
N MET A 82 -5.81 12.21 -3.71
CA MET A 82 -7.08 11.74 -4.31
C MET A 82 -7.24 10.22 -4.30
N ASN A 83 -6.15 9.50 -4.52
CA ASN A 83 -6.16 8.05 -4.60
C ASN A 83 -6.66 7.38 -3.30
N PRO A 84 -5.99 7.54 -2.15
CA PRO A 84 -6.47 6.92 -0.92
C PRO A 84 -7.79 7.52 -0.42
N ASP A 85 -8.10 8.78 -0.74
CA ASP A 85 -9.41 9.38 -0.42
C ASP A 85 -10.54 8.65 -1.14
N LYS A 86 -10.35 8.30 -2.41
CA LYS A 86 -11.33 7.49 -3.17
C LYS A 86 -11.39 6.04 -2.69
N LEU A 87 -10.21 5.42 -2.45
CA LEU A 87 -10.14 4.01 -2.04
C LEU A 87 -10.81 3.79 -0.68
N ARG A 88 -10.61 4.70 0.28
CA ARG A 88 -11.20 4.57 1.62
C ARG A 88 -12.73 4.61 1.64
N MET A 89 -13.35 5.20 0.63
CA MET A 89 -14.82 5.23 0.44
C MET A 89 -15.35 3.99 -0.29
N ASN A 90 -14.48 3.19 -0.89
CA ASN A 90 -14.86 2.00 -1.64
C ASN A 90 -14.76 0.75 -0.76
N HIS A 91 -15.91 0.18 -0.37
CA HIS A 91 -15.97 -1.00 0.50
C HIS A 91 -15.17 -2.19 -0.04
N GLN A 92 -15.20 -2.44 -1.36
CA GLN A 92 -14.43 -3.53 -1.96
C GLN A 92 -12.93 -3.29 -1.84
N ALA A 93 -12.47 -2.04 -1.99
CA ALA A 93 -11.07 -1.68 -1.82
C ALA A 93 -10.62 -1.87 -0.36
N VAL A 94 -11.42 -1.42 0.59
CA VAL A 94 -11.15 -1.58 2.03
C VAL A 94 -11.12 -3.07 2.41
N ASP A 95 -12.07 -3.86 1.94
CA ASP A 95 -12.12 -5.30 2.20
C ASP A 95 -10.95 -6.04 1.54
N PHE A 96 -10.56 -5.63 0.33
CA PHE A 96 -9.37 -6.16 -0.34
C PHE A 96 -8.10 -5.92 0.50
N VAL A 97 -7.89 -4.70 0.98
CA VAL A 97 -6.76 -4.36 1.88
C VAL A 97 -6.83 -5.18 3.17
N ARG A 98 -8.00 -5.22 3.83
CA ARG A 98 -8.19 -5.94 5.08
C ARG A 98 -7.85 -7.43 4.96
N ALA A 99 -8.12 -8.03 3.80
CA ALA A 99 -7.83 -9.44 3.56
C ALA A 99 -6.34 -9.77 3.63
N PHE A 100 -5.45 -8.87 3.19
CA PHE A 100 -4.00 -9.08 3.33
C PHE A 100 -3.57 -9.12 4.80
N PHE A 101 -4.08 -8.21 5.62
CA PHE A 101 -3.80 -8.22 7.05
C PHE A 101 -4.32 -9.48 7.74
N ARG A 102 -5.55 -9.91 7.44
CA ARG A 102 -6.13 -11.15 7.99
C ARG A 102 -5.34 -12.39 7.62
N ALA A 103 -4.75 -12.41 6.43
CA ALA A 103 -3.90 -13.50 5.96
C ALA A 103 -2.44 -13.37 6.42
N GLY A 104 -2.08 -12.33 7.16
CA GLY A 104 -0.69 -12.06 7.58
C GLY A 104 0.24 -11.70 6.42
N LYS A 105 -0.30 -11.35 5.25
CA LYS A 105 0.50 -10.98 4.07
C LYS A 105 1.06 -9.57 4.24
N PRO A 106 2.33 -9.32 3.84
CA PRO A 106 2.92 -8.01 4.02
C PRO A 106 2.27 -6.94 3.15
N VAL A 107 2.23 -5.73 3.70
CA VAL A 107 1.65 -4.55 3.06
C VAL A 107 2.64 -3.39 3.16
N ALA A 108 2.83 -2.68 2.06
CA ALA A 108 3.64 -1.47 2.01
C ALA A 108 2.77 -0.27 1.59
N ALA A 109 2.85 0.83 2.33
CA ALA A 109 2.08 2.05 2.08
C ALA A 109 2.96 3.29 2.21
N ILE A 110 2.81 4.23 1.29
CA ILE A 110 3.62 5.45 1.27
C ILE A 110 2.74 6.70 1.22
N CYS A 111 3.22 7.79 1.84
CA CYS A 111 2.65 9.13 1.78
C CYS A 111 1.23 9.18 2.42
N HIS A 112 0.19 9.40 1.63
CA HIS A 112 -1.21 9.34 2.07
C HIS A 112 -1.82 7.93 1.98
N GLY A 113 -1.08 6.95 1.45
CA GLY A 113 -1.54 5.55 1.38
C GLY A 113 -2.09 4.99 2.69
N PRO A 114 -1.49 5.30 3.87
CA PRO A 114 -2.00 4.87 5.16
C PRO A 114 -3.43 5.31 5.52
N TRP A 115 -4.03 6.30 4.84
CA TRP A 115 -5.45 6.60 5.02
C TRP A 115 -6.35 5.40 4.78
N THR A 116 -6.05 4.62 3.75
CA THR A 116 -6.81 3.40 3.45
C THR A 116 -6.66 2.34 4.54
N LEU A 117 -5.50 2.32 5.22
CA LEU A 117 -5.26 1.41 6.35
C LEU A 117 -6.14 1.73 7.57
N ILE A 118 -6.51 3.00 7.77
CA ILE A 118 -7.44 3.40 8.84
C ILE A 118 -8.79 2.71 8.64
N GLU A 119 -9.36 2.79 7.43
CA GLU A 119 -10.64 2.17 7.10
C GLU A 119 -10.60 0.63 7.14
N ALA A 120 -9.41 0.06 6.93
CA ALA A 120 -9.19 -1.37 7.03
C ALA A 120 -8.99 -1.87 8.48
N ASP A 121 -9.06 -0.98 9.49
CA ASP A 121 -8.79 -1.26 10.91
C ASP A 121 -7.38 -1.83 11.15
N ALA A 122 -6.40 -1.40 10.35
CA ALA A 122 -5.08 -2.00 10.32
C ALA A 122 -3.98 -1.17 11.01
N VAL A 123 -4.34 -0.07 11.71
CA VAL A 123 -3.34 0.85 12.28
C VAL A 123 -3.30 0.87 13.81
N GLN A 124 -4.34 0.41 14.48
CA GLN A 124 -4.43 0.46 15.94
C GLN A 124 -3.27 -0.32 16.60
N GLY A 125 -2.55 0.35 17.49
CA GLY A 125 -1.43 -0.23 18.22
C GLY A 125 -0.15 -0.44 17.40
N ARG A 126 -0.15 -0.06 16.11
CA ARG A 126 1.03 -0.18 15.25
C ARG A 126 1.91 1.06 15.28
N THR A 127 3.20 0.85 15.15
CA THR A 127 4.15 1.93 14.90
C THR A 127 4.27 2.12 13.39
N LEU A 128 4.01 3.34 12.92
CA LEU A 128 4.02 3.65 11.49
C LEU A 128 4.35 5.12 11.22
N THR A 129 4.60 5.42 9.95
CA THR A 129 4.75 6.78 9.46
C THR A 129 3.85 7.03 8.25
N SER A 130 3.79 8.27 7.82
CA SER A 130 3.01 8.70 6.66
C SER A 130 3.44 10.09 6.21
N TYR A 131 2.82 10.61 5.16
CA TYR A 131 2.87 12.05 4.91
C TYR A 131 2.35 12.82 6.13
N GLN A 132 3.04 13.89 6.48
CA GLN A 132 2.85 14.60 7.75
C GLN A 132 1.42 15.13 7.95
N SER A 133 0.72 15.49 6.86
CA SER A 133 -0.64 16.06 6.96
C SER A 133 -1.67 15.11 7.57
N ILE A 134 -1.47 13.80 7.48
CA ILE A 134 -2.39 12.79 8.02
C ILE A 134 -1.95 12.18 9.37
N LYS A 135 -0.91 12.77 9.97
CA LYS A 135 -0.40 12.36 11.28
C LYS A 135 -1.49 12.28 12.36
N THR A 136 -2.32 13.32 12.43
CA THR A 136 -3.38 13.39 13.46
C THR A 136 -4.45 12.33 13.22
N ASP A 137 -4.81 12.07 11.97
CA ASP A 137 -5.79 11.05 11.60
C ASP A 137 -5.32 9.66 12.06
N LEU A 138 -4.05 9.33 11.80
CA LEU A 138 -3.45 8.07 12.21
C LEU A 138 -3.34 7.93 13.73
N LYS A 139 -2.96 8.99 14.44
CA LYS A 139 -2.96 9.00 15.90
C LYS A 139 -4.35 8.80 16.49
N ASN A 140 -5.36 9.47 15.93
CA ASN A 140 -6.74 9.32 16.37
C ASN A 140 -7.28 7.91 16.09
N ALA A 141 -6.76 7.23 15.06
CA ALA A 141 -7.06 5.84 14.77
C ALA A 141 -6.26 4.84 15.65
N GLY A 142 -5.47 5.32 16.61
CA GLY A 142 -4.74 4.49 17.57
C GLY A 142 -3.34 4.07 17.15
N ALA A 143 -2.78 4.66 16.10
CA ALA A 143 -1.41 4.39 15.69
C ALA A 143 -0.38 5.16 16.54
N ASN A 144 0.78 4.55 16.74
CA ASN A 144 1.99 5.22 17.22
C ASN A 144 2.74 5.82 16.01
N TRP A 145 2.39 7.05 15.65
CA TRP A 145 2.99 7.73 14.50
C TRP A 145 4.37 8.29 14.85
N VAL A 146 5.36 8.00 14.01
CA VAL A 146 6.74 8.50 14.14
C VAL A 146 7.19 9.17 12.85
N ASP A 147 8.04 10.20 12.95
CA ASP A 147 8.58 10.91 11.79
C ASP A 147 9.91 10.29 11.34
N GLU A 148 9.81 9.13 10.70
CA GLU A 148 10.95 8.39 10.17
C GLU A 148 10.80 8.15 8.66
N PRO A 149 11.89 8.11 7.88
CA PRO A 149 11.82 7.88 6.44
C PRO A 149 11.14 6.58 6.05
N VAL A 150 11.32 5.54 6.85
CA VAL A 150 10.66 4.24 6.69
C VAL A 150 10.49 3.60 8.06
N VAL A 151 9.32 2.99 8.26
CA VAL A 151 8.99 2.22 9.47
C VAL A 151 8.53 0.83 9.06
N VAL A 152 9.03 -0.17 9.76
CA VAL A 152 8.62 -1.57 9.60
C VAL A 152 8.01 -2.05 10.92
N ASP A 153 6.81 -2.58 10.85
CA ASP A 153 6.09 -3.14 11.98
C ASP A 153 5.36 -4.42 11.55
N ASN A 154 5.91 -5.58 11.87
CA ASN A 154 5.29 -6.90 11.62
C ASN A 154 4.66 -7.05 10.22
N GLY A 155 5.44 -6.89 9.17
CA GLY A 155 4.97 -7.01 7.78
C GLY A 155 4.30 -5.75 7.21
N LEU A 156 4.12 -4.70 8.00
CA LEU A 156 3.69 -3.39 7.50
C LEU A 156 4.91 -2.48 7.31
N VAL A 157 5.10 -2.01 6.08
CA VAL A 157 6.13 -1.04 5.73
C VAL A 157 5.46 0.28 5.40
N THR A 158 5.85 1.36 6.07
CA THR A 158 5.32 2.70 5.78
C THR A 158 6.43 3.71 5.54
N SER A 159 6.15 4.72 4.72
CA SER A 159 7.07 5.80 4.37
C SER A 159 6.32 7.12 4.15
N ARG A 160 7.03 8.24 4.07
CA ARG A 160 6.42 9.58 4.17
C ARG A 160 6.13 10.24 2.84
N LYS A 161 7.07 10.15 1.89
CA LYS A 161 7.08 10.99 0.69
C LYS A 161 8.03 10.43 -0.39
N PRO A 162 8.02 10.98 -1.62
CA PRO A 162 8.86 10.50 -2.71
C PRO A 162 10.37 10.45 -2.41
N ASP A 163 10.89 11.38 -1.61
CA ASP A 163 12.32 11.39 -1.25
C ASP A 163 12.75 10.13 -0.49
N ASP A 164 11.82 9.50 0.21
CA ASP A 164 12.06 8.30 1.01
C ASP A 164 11.97 6.99 0.20
N ILE A 165 11.57 7.04 -1.07
CA ILE A 165 11.35 5.85 -1.92
C ILE A 165 12.55 4.88 -1.95
N PRO A 166 13.82 5.31 -2.01
CA PRO A 166 14.92 4.34 -2.01
C PRO A 166 14.94 3.45 -0.75
N ARG A 167 14.72 4.02 0.43
CA ARG A 167 14.66 3.28 1.69
C ARG A 167 13.37 2.46 1.80
N PHE A 168 12.25 3.03 1.35
CA PHE A 168 10.97 2.35 1.27
C PHE A 168 11.06 1.09 0.41
N ASN A 169 11.61 1.19 -0.81
CA ASN A 169 11.77 0.06 -1.72
C ASN A 169 12.63 -1.04 -1.11
N GLN A 170 13.74 -0.68 -0.44
CA GLN A 170 14.59 -1.65 0.21
C GLN A 170 13.81 -2.45 1.27
N LYS A 171 13.12 -1.77 2.19
CA LYS A 171 12.38 -2.42 3.27
C LYS A 171 11.15 -3.17 2.77
N MET A 172 10.46 -2.64 1.76
CA MET A 172 9.34 -3.33 1.11
C MET A 172 9.80 -4.69 0.52
N ILE A 173 10.92 -4.71 -0.19
CA ILE A 173 11.45 -5.94 -0.79
C ILE A 173 11.88 -6.94 0.30
N GLU A 174 12.51 -6.47 1.38
CA GLU A 174 12.88 -7.30 2.52
C GLU A 174 11.63 -7.98 3.13
N GLU A 175 10.60 -7.21 3.51
CA GLU A 175 9.38 -7.73 4.13
C GLU A 175 8.58 -8.64 3.17
N PHE A 176 8.51 -8.27 1.89
CA PHE A 176 7.81 -9.10 0.89
C PHE A 176 8.52 -10.44 0.65
N ALA A 177 9.84 -10.47 0.77
CA ALA A 177 10.62 -11.71 0.69
C ALA A 177 10.42 -12.61 1.92
N GLU A 178 10.28 -12.03 3.11
CA GLU A 178 9.97 -12.77 4.34
C GLU A 178 8.61 -13.47 4.27
N GLY A 179 7.63 -12.84 3.62
CA GLY A 179 6.32 -13.41 3.36
C GLY A 179 5.36 -13.24 4.54
N ILE A 180 4.71 -14.32 4.99
CA ILE A 180 3.62 -14.24 5.97
C ILE A 180 4.14 -13.91 7.37
N HIS A 181 3.55 -12.89 7.98
CA HIS A 181 3.75 -12.45 9.35
C HIS A 181 2.54 -12.85 10.20
N ALA A 182 2.64 -13.93 10.95
CA ALA A 182 1.52 -14.49 11.71
C ALA A 182 0.90 -13.52 12.74
N ASN A 183 1.68 -12.53 13.19
CA ASN A 183 1.24 -11.52 14.16
C ASN A 183 0.70 -10.23 13.51
N GLN A 184 0.65 -10.17 12.18
CA GLN A 184 0.02 -9.07 11.46
C GLN A 184 -1.50 -9.24 11.50
N GLN A 185 -2.14 -8.78 12.56
CA GLN A 185 -3.58 -8.90 12.72
C GLN A 185 -4.28 -7.55 12.60
N VAL A 186 -5.47 -7.58 12.02
CA VAL A 186 -6.44 -6.47 12.09
C VAL A 186 -7.00 -6.45 13.51
N ALA A 187 -7.20 -5.26 14.09
CA ALA A 187 -7.95 -5.15 15.33
C ALA A 187 -9.35 -5.74 15.10
N VAL A 188 -9.66 -6.83 15.78
CA VAL A 188 -11.02 -7.37 15.80
C VAL A 188 -11.82 -6.45 16.72
N HIS A 189 -12.64 -5.57 16.15
CA HIS A 189 -13.68 -4.95 16.93
C HIS A 189 -14.63 -6.06 17.38
N ALA A 190 -14.61 -6.39 18.65
CA ALA A 190 -15.68 -7.16 19.25
C ALA A 190 -16.97 -6.34 19.09
N GLY A 191 -17.87 -6.81 18.21
CA GLY A 191 -19.19 -6.24 17.99
C GLY A 191 -20.07 -6.36 19.23
#